data_3f6cc310a5933f5b4257bf83425d142b
#
_entry.id   3f6cc310a5933f5b4257bf83425d142b
#
_cell.length_a   1.000
_cell.length_b   1.000
_cell.length_c   1.000
_cell.angle_alpha   90.00
_cell.angle_beta   90.00
_cell.angle_gamma   90.00
#
_symmetry.space_group_name_H-M   'P 1'
#
loop_
_entity.id
_entity.type
_entity.pdbx_description
1 polymer ?
#
loop_
_entity_poly.entity_id
_entity_poly.type
_entity_poly.pdbx_seq_one_letter_code
_entity_poly.pdbx_strand_id
1 'polypeptide(L)'
;MYSLHNHTTFCDGKKTVKEMIESACRENLEHFGLSGHAPVPYENKWSIPDDEKTAEYFAEIEKYRHQCENTIIWSGLEADYIAGLSKPFSHWRKNFNCSYLIGSIHLVANAGQHWFIDGPSEGYDGGLNDIFGGDIRAAVKAYYRQTCEMLETQNPDILGHCDKVLMHNRGRYIDFADPFHLDLLKETLQLAAEKNIIVEINTRGIYRNLHTDYYPGKYIFGFLKEKNIRVMMSADAHDTDQITGEFSRLKNDLLEAGIKETWLPPQISTDPISLFNPDFQF
;
A
#
# COMPACT_ATOMS: atom_id res chain seq x y z
N MET A 1 -11.66 14.26 -5.08
CA MET A 1 -10.35 13.80 -4.55
C MET A 1 -10.54 12.58 -3.66
N TYR A 2 -9.53 11.71 -3.48
CA TYR A 2 -9.65 10.47 -2.71
C TYR A 2 -8.41 10.16 -1.88
N SER A 3 -8.56 9.31 -0.84
CA SER A 3 -7.47 8.67 -0.10
C SER A 3 -7.97 7.32 0.43
N LEU A 4 -7.36 6.21 0.01
CA LEU A 4 -7.84 4.85 0.34
C LEU A 4 -6.88 4.03 1.23
N HIS A 5 -5.65 4.49 1.49
CA HIS A 5 -4.70 3.79 2.33
C HIS A 5 -4.45 4.59 3.61
N ASN A 6 -5.21 4.24 4.66
CA ASN A 6 -5.18 4.98 5.91
C ASN A 6 -5.38 4.05 7.10
N HIS A 7 -4.63 4.27 8.16
CA HIS A 7 -4.57 3.46 9.37
C HIS A 7 -5.25 4.15 10.56
N THR A 8 -5.59 3.37 11.59
CA THR A 8 -6.26 3.87 12.80
C THR A 8 -5.68 3.21 14.04
N THR A 9 -6.16 3.60 15.22
CA THR A 9 -5.78 2.99 16.50
C THR A 9 -6.20 1.53 16.65
N PHE A 10 -6.90 0.94 15.68
CA PHE A 10 -7.13 -0.51 15.63
C PHE A 10 -5.87 -1.29 15.22
N CYS A 11 -4.95 -0.63 14.50
CA CYS A 11 -3.62 -1.13 14.15
C CYS A 11 -2.56 -0.14 14.68
N ASP A 12 -1.65 0.32 13.86
CA ASP A 12 -0.55 1.21 14.26
C ASP A 12 -0.77 2.70 13.94
N GLY A 13 -1.96 3.07 13.48
CA GLY A 13 -2.35 4.45 13.32
C GLY A 13 -2.53 5.17 14.67
N LYS A 14 -2.39 6.50 14.67
CA LYS A 14 -2.44 7.32 15.89
C LYS A 14 -3.82 7.87 16.22
N LYS A 15 -4.75 7.80 15.27
CA LYS A 15 -6.08 8.41 15.38
C LYS A 15 -7.17 7.36 15.29
N THR A 16 -8.27 7.63 15.95
CA THR A 16 -9.47 6.79 15.91
C THR A 16 -10.10 6.82 14.52
N VAL A 17 -10.94 5.83 14.22
CA VAL A 17 -11.79 5.82 13.01
C VAL A 17 -12.54 7.14 12.84
N LYS A 18 -13.14 7.64 13.93
CA LYS A 18 -13.88 8.91 13.94
C LYS A 18 -13.01 10.10 13.52
N GLU A 19 -11.84 10.26 14.15
CA GLU A 19 -10.94 11.39 13.87
C GLU A 19 -10.44 11.38 12.43
N MET A 20 -10.12 10.19 11.88
CA MET A 20 -9.68 10.04 10.50
C MET A 20 -10.80 10.41 9.52
N ILE A 21 -12.03 9.95 9.75
CA ILE A 21 -13.20 10.31 8.94
C ILE A 21 -13.48 11.81 9.02
N GLU A 22 -13.47 12.40 10.21
CA GLU A 22 -13.66 13.85 10.39
C GLU A 22 -12.60 14.68 9.64
N SER A 23 -11.37 14.18 9.55
CA SER A 23 -10.33 14.85 8.76
C SER A 23 -10.61 14.78 7.26
N ALA A 24 -11.03 13.61 6.75
CA ALA A 24 -11.43 13.46 5.36
C ALA A 24 -12.59 14.37 4.97
N CYS A 25 -13.57 14.56 5.87
CA CYS A 25 -14.68 15.49 5.67
C CYS A 25 -14.19 16.95 5.57
N ARG A 26 -13.28 17.37 6.45
CA ARG A 26 -12.71 18.74 6.44
C ARG A 26 -11.92 19.01 5.14
N GLU A 27 -11.26 18.00 4.61
CA GLU A 27 -10.51 18.11 3.35
C GLU A 27 -11.39 17.89 2.10
N ASN A 28 -12.71 17.69 2.28
CA ASN A 28 -13.68 17.47 1.21
C ASN A 28 -13.26 16.35 0.24
N LEU A 29 -12.73 15.23 0.77
CA LEU A 29 -12.45 14.06 -0.03
C LEU A 29 -13.76 13.45 -0.53
N GLU A 30 -13.86 13.12 -1.82
CA GLU A 30 -15.02 12.44 -2.40
C GLU A 30 -15.07 10.97 -1.95
N HIS A 31 -13.90 10.29 -1.96
CA HIS A 31 -13.76 8.92 -1.46
C HIS A 31 -12.68 8.86 -0.39
N PHE A 32 -13.04 8.32 0.76
CA PHE A 32 -12.10 8.05 1.84
C PHE A 32 -12.20 6.60 2.31
N GLY A 33 -11.10 5.90 2.36
CA GLY A 33 -11.04 4.51 2.79
C GLY A 33 -10.13 4.32 4.00
N LEU A 34 -10.56 3.50 4.93
CA LEU A 34 -9.74 2.99 6.00
C LEU A 34 -9.29 1.57 5.68
N SER A 35 -7.99 1.28 5.81
CA SER A 35 -7.36 0.03 5.39
C SER A 35 -6.36 -0.45 6.44
N GLY A 36 -6.79 -0.54 7.72
CA GLY A 36 -5.93 -1.03 8.80
C GLY A 36 -5.28 -2.37 8.47
N HIS A 37 -4.10 -2.63 9.02
CA HIS A 37 -3.39 -3.89 8.83
C HIS A 37 -4.22 -5.09 9.28
N ALA A 38 -4.45 -6.03 8.38
CA ALA A 38 -5.15 -7.28 8.69
C ALA A 38 -4.36 -8.12 9.73
N PRO A 39 -5.03 -8.94 10.55
CA PRO A 39 -4.36 -9.83 11.48
C PRO A 39 -3.33 -10.74 10.83
N VAL A 40 -2.16 -10.85 11.46
CA VAL A 40 -1.10 -11.79 11.10
C VAL A 40 -0.97 -12.89 12.17
N PRO A 41 -0.44 -14.07 11.86
CA PRO A 41 -0.52 -15.25 12.72
C PRO A 41 0.50 -15.28 13.88
N TYR A 42 0.91 -14.13 14.39
CA TYR A 42 1.81 -13.97 15.53
C TYR A 42 1.58 -12.65 16.25
N GLU A 43 1.97 -12.62 17.54
CA GLU A 43 1.85 -11.42 18.36
C GLU A 43 2.73 -10.29 17.82
N ASN A 44 2.13 -9.12 17.63
CA ASN A 44 2.79 -7.90 17.16
C ASN A 44 2.03 -6.66 17.66
N LYS A 45 2.52 -5.46 17.34
CA LYS A 45 1.91 -4.18 17.76
C LYS A 45 1.44 -3.32 16.59
N TRP A 46 1.54 -3.83 15.37
CA TRP A 46 1.25 -3.03 14.17
C TRP A 46 -0.02 -3.50 13.44
N SER A 47 -0.47 -4.75 13.59
CA SER A 47 -1.70 -5.22 12.96
C SER A 47 -2.89 -5.25 13.93
N ILE A 48 -4.09 -5.29 13.38
CA ILE A 48 -5.30 -5.65 14.13
C ILE A 48 -5.05 -7.04 14.76
N PRO A 49 -5.33 -7.25 16.06
CA PRO A 49 -4.90 -8.46 16.74
C PRO A 49 -5.51 -9.77 16.20
N ASP A 50 -6.82 -9.76 15.90
CA ASP A 50 -7.60 -10.95 15.56
C ASP A 50 -8.89 -10.61 14.80
N ASP A 51 -9.69 -11.66 14.50
CA ASP A 51 -10.96 -11.49 13.78
C ASP A 51 -12.03 -10.79 14.62
N GLU A 52 -12.01 -10.90 15.95
CA GLU A 52 -12.95 -10.19 16.81
C GLU A 52 -12.69 -8.68 16.75
N LYS A 53 -11.44 -8.26 16.87
CA LYS A 53 -11.04 -6.88 16.71
C LYS A 53 -11.22 -6.37 15.29
N THR A 54 -11.10 -7.23 14.29
CA THR A 54 -11.43 -6.90 12.90
C THR A 54 -12.93 -6.62 12.75
N ALA A 55 -13.79 -7.40 13.39
CA ALA A 55 -15.24 -7.14 13.39
C ALA A 55 -15.58 -5.80 14.08
N GLU A 56 -14.93 -5.49 15.21
CA GLU A 56 -15.07 -4.19 15.89
C GLU A 56 -14.63 -3.02 14.99
N TYR A 57 -13.50 -3.19 14.28
CA TYR A 57 -12.99 -2.19 13.32
C TYR A 57 -14.02 -1.88 12.23
N PHE A 58 -14.57 -2.89 11.57
CA PHE A 58 -15.60 -2.69 10.54
C PHE A 58 -16.89 -2.10 11.10
N ALA A 59 -17.30 -2.51 12.31
CA ALA A 59 -18.47 -1.96 12.98
C ALA A 59 -18.28 -0.47 13.33
N GLU A 60 -17.06 -0.08 13.76
CA GLU A 60 -16.76 1.33 14.06
C GLU A 60 -16.74 2.19 12.78
N ILE A 61 -16.24 1.68 11.65
CA ILE A 61 -16.33 2.38 10.36
C ILE A 61 -17.79 2.56 9.96
N GLU A 62 -18.62 1.51 10.04
CA GLU A 62 -20.04 1.57 9.68
C GLU A 62 -20.80 2.59 10.52
N LYS A 63 -20.51 2.71 11.80
CA LYS A 63 -21.10 3.71 12.71
C LYS A 63 -20.89 5.15 12.23
N TYR A 64 -19.75 5.45 11.61
CA TYR A 64 -19.42 6.80 11.12
C TYR A 64 -19.54 6.95 9.60
N ARG A 65 -19.99 5.92 8.88
CA ARG A 65 -20.07 5.90 7.40
C ARG A 65 -20.82 7.10 6.80
N HIS A 66 -21.85 7.56 7.47
CA HIS A 66 -22.73 8.64 7.00
C HIS A 66 -22.51 9.97 7.74
N GLN A 67 -21.36 10.12 8.40
CA GLN A 67 -21.07 11.35 9.15
C GLN A 67 -20.84 12.56 8.25
N CYS A 68 -20.43 12.35 6.99
CA CYS A 68 -20.15 13.40 6.02
C CYS A 68 -21.15 13.33 4.86
N GLU A 69 -21.66 14.49 4.42
CA GLU A 69 -22.57 14.56 3.28
C GLU A 69 -21.86 14.35 1.93
N ASN A 70 -20.61 14.85 1.82
CA ASN A 70 -19.87 14.89 0.55
C ASN A 70 -18.72 13.86 0.45
N THR A 71 -18.52 13.03 1.48
CA THR A 71 -17.45 12.04 1.51
C THR A 71 -18.04 10.62 1.62
N ILE A 72 -17.74 9.79 0.66
CA ILE A 72 -18.13 8.37 0.70
C ILE A 72 -17.04 7.59 1.44
N ILE A 73 -17.41 6.95 2.55
CA ILE A 73 -16.51 6.18 3.39
C ILE A 73 -16.48 4.72 2.97
N TRP A 74 -15.27 4.21 2.75
CA TRP A 74 -14.99 2.84 2.35
C TRP A 74 -14.24 2.09 3.43
N SER A 75 -14.57 0.82 3.60
CA SER A 75 -13.93 -0.07 4.56
C SER A 75 -13.06 -1.10 3.83
N GLY A 76 -11.78 -1.08 4.08
CA GLY A 76 -10.79 -1.99 3.52
C GLY A 76 -9.83 -2.55 4.57
N LEU A 77 -8.89 -3.36 4.12
CA LEU A 77 -7.75 -3.83 4.90
C LEU A 77 -6.49 -3.78 4.04
N GLU A 78 -5.37 -3.49 4.66
CA GLU A 78 -4.06 -3.82 4.13
C GLU A 78 -3.68 -5.20 4.64
N ALA A 79 -3.59 -6.17 3.73
CA ALA A 79 -3.36 -7.56 4.06
C ALA A 79 -1.94 -7.99 3.68
N ASP A 80 -1.17 -8.39 4.69
CA ASP A 80 0.15 -8.98 4.48
C ASP A 80 0.04 -10.41 3.93
N TYR A 81 0.81 -10.68 2.89
CA TYR A 81 0.96 -12.03 2.37
C TYR A 81 2.26 -12.67 2.88
N ILE A 82 2.11 -13.70 3.68
CA ILE A 82 3.20 -14.56 4.16
C ILE A 82 2.82 -15.98 3.78
N ALA A 83 3.55 -16.55 2.81
CA ALA A 83 3.23 -17.86 2.22
C ALA A 83 3.02 -18.94 3.29
N GLY A 84 1.87 -19.60 3.25
CA GLY A 84 1.51 -20.67 4.18
C GLY A 84 1.14 -20.24 5.61
N LEU A 85 1.18 -18.92 5.91
CA LEU A 85 0.90 -18.39 7.25
C LEU A 85 -0.27 -17.39 7.26
N SER A 86 -0.31 -16.43 6.34
CA SER A 86 -1.41 -15.47 6.27
C SER A 86 -2.73 -16.16 5.96
N LYS A 87 -3.81 -15.64 6.54
CA LYS A 87 -5.16 -16.02 6.10
C LYS A 87 -5.34 -15.63 4.63
N PRO A 88 -6.06 -16.47 3.84
CA PRO A 88 -6.33 -16.11 2.44
C PRO A 88 -7.16 -14.82 2.38
N PHE A 89 -6.89 -13.96 1.40
CA PHE A 89 -7.59 -12.67 1.25
C PHE A 89 -9.10 -12.83 1.04
N SER A 90 -9.54 -13.99 0.51
CA SER A 90 -10.95 -14.37 0.46
C SER A 90 -11.61 -14.50 1.83
N HIS A 91 -10.84 -14.74 2.92
CA HIS A 91 -11.35 -14.77 4.29
C HIS A 91 -11.91 -13.38 4.67
N TRP A 92 -11.17 -12.32 4.39
CA TRP A 92 -11.56 -10.95 4.70
C TRP A 92 -12.81 -10.52 3.94
N ARG A 93 -12.87 -10.84 2.63
CA ARG A 93 -14.04 -10.54 1.80
C ARG A 93 -15.30 -11.32 2.21
N LYS A 94 -15.16 -12.55 2.69
CA LYS A 94 -16.31 -13.40 3.04
C LYS A 94 -16.88 -13.13 4.42
N ASN A 95 -16.04 -12.76 5.37
CA ASN A 95 -16.43 -12.69 6.78
C ASN A 95 -16.66 -11.26 7.28
N PHE A 96 -16.23 -10.25 6.50
CA PHE A 96 -16.33 -8.85 6.88
C PHE A 96 -16.86 -8.00 5.73
N ASN A 97 -17.42 -6.83 6.02
CA ASN A 97 -17.86 -5.86 5.01
C ASN A 97 -16.65 -5.13 4.40
N CYS A 98 -15.73 -5.91 3.81
CA CYS A 98 -14.48 -5.42 3.24
C CYS A 98 -14.69 -5.02 1.78
N SER A 99 -14.71 -3.72 1.51
CA SER A 99 -14.96 -3.16 0.17
C SER A 99 -13.77 -3.35 -0.77
N TYR A 100 -12.54 -3.32 -0.25
CA TYR A 100 -11.30 -3.48 -1.04
C TYR A 100 -10.17 -4.02 -0.16
N LEU A 101 -9.17 -4.62 -0.82
CA LEU A 101 -7.97 -5.13 -0.18
C LEU A 101 -6.71 -4.58 -0.86
N ILE A 102 -5.83 -4.02 -0.04
CA ILE A 102 -4.46 -3.71 -0.43
C ILE A 102 -3.62 -4.92 -0.07
N GLY A 103 -2.91 -5.49 -1.04
CA GLY A 103 -1.96 -6.59 -0.80
C GLY A 103 -0.55 -6.06 -0.62
N SER A 104 0.09 -6.41 0.49
CA SER A 104 1.41 -5.89 0.85
C SER A 104 2.36 -6.99 1.31
N ILE A 105 3.66 -6.72 1.23
CA ILE A 105 4.73 -7.57 1.77
C ILE A 105 5.57 -6.72 2.73
N HIS A 106 5.39 -6.94 4.03
CA HIS A 106 6.23 -6.36 5.09
C HIS A 106 7.23 -7.37 5.66
N LEU A 107 6.98 -8.67 5.46
CA LEU A 107 7.85 -9.75 5.90
C LEU A 107 8.22 -10.63 4.72
N VAL A 108 9.52 -10.67 4.40
CA VAL A 108 10.04 -11.51 3.33
C VAL A 108 10.42 -12.88 3.89
N ALA A 109 9.78 -13.93 3.39
CA ALA A 109 10.04 -15.29 3.83
C ALA A 109 11.27 -15.89 3.13
N ASN A 110 12.16 -16.53 3.91
CA ASN A 110 13.26 -17.32 3.40
C ASN A 110 13.58 -18.48 4.36
N ALA A 111 13.52 -19.72 3.87
CA ALA A 111 13.86 -20.93 4.63
C ALA A 111 13.18 -21.03 6.02
N GLY A 112 11.92 -20.61 6.12
CA GLY A 112 11.13 -20.64 7.37
C GLY A 112 11.43 -19.48 8.34
N GLN A 113 12.27 -18.54 7.95
CA GLN A 113 12.52 -17.28 8.66
C GLN A 113 11.84 -16.11 7.94
N HIS A 114 11.61 -15.00 8.65
CA HIS A 114 10.95 -13.81 8.11
C HIS A 114 11.79 -12.57 8.35
N TRP A 115 12.11 -11.88 7.27
CA TRP A 115 12.80 -10.59 7.30
C TRP A 115 11.78 -9.46 7.31
N PHE A 116 11.66 -8.74 8.43
CA PHE A 116 10.80 -7.57 8.55
C PHE A 116 11.48 -6.35 7.93
N ILE A 117 10.97 -5.89 6.78
CA ILE A 117 11.59 -4.82 5.99
C ILE A 117 11.14 -3.41 6.38
N ASP A 118 10.04 -3.28 7.12
CA ASP A 118 9.39 -2.00 7.48
C ASP A 118 9.70 -1.54 8.91
N GLY A 119 10.59 -2.21 9.59
CA GLY A 119 11.04 -1.83 10.93
C GLY A 119 12.17 -0.78 10.92
N PRO A 120 12.84 -0.57 12.06
CA PRO A 120 14.05 0.25 12.12
C PRO A 120 15.14 -0.27 11.17
N SER A 121 16.00 0.65 10.70
CA SER A 121 17.11 0.31 9.78
C SER A 121 18.03 -0.77 10.29
N GLU A 122 18.26 -0.82 11.61
CA GLU A 122 19.06 -1.86 12.27
C GLU A 122 18.43 -3.25 12.13
N GLY A 123 17.10 -3.34 12.23
CA GLY A 123 16.35 -4.59 12.01
C GLY A 123 16.39 -5.03 10.55
N TYR A 124 16.31 -4.08 9.62
CA TYR A 124 16.47 -4.35 8.19
C TYR A 124 17.87 -4.93 7.90
N ASP A 125 18.92 -4.27 8.38
CA ASP A 125 20.30 -4.68 8.16
C ASP A 125 20.61 -6.03 8.86
N GLY A 126 20.10 -6.23 10.08
CA GLY A 126 20.22 -7.49 10.81
C GLY A 126 19.54 -8.65 10.05
N GLY A 127 18.29 -8.47 9.62
CA GLY A 127 17.59 -9.50 8.86
C GLY A 127 18.21 -9.80 7.50
N LEU A 128 18.75 -8.79 6.80
CA LEU A 128 19.50 -9.01 5.57
C LEU A 128 20.73 -9.90 5.83
N ASN A 129 21.47 -9.64 6.90
CA ASN A 129 22.65 -10.44 7.24
C ASN A 129 22.28 -11.85 7.73
N ASP A 130 21.35 -11.95 8.66
CA ASP A 130 21.06 -13.21 9.36
C ASP A 130 20.28 -14.20 8.49
N ILE A 131 19.39 -13.71 7.61
CA ILE A 131 18.48 -14.53 6.82
C ILE A 131 18.98 -14.72 5.38
N PHE A 132 19.70 -13.72 4.82
CA PHE A 132 20.19 -13.74 3.44
C PHE A 132 21.72 -13.71 3.34
N GLY A 133 22.45 -13.78 4.47
CA GLY A 133 23.92 -13.74 4.47
C GLY A 133 24.51 -12.45 3.90
N GLY A 134 23.77 -11.34 3.96
CA GLY A 134 24.15 -10.06 3.36
C GLY A 134 23.91 -9.96 1.84
N ASP A 135 23.35 -10.99 1.21
CA ASP A 135 23.06 -10.97 -0.23
C ASP A 135 21.75 -10.22 -0.53
N ILE A 136 21.86 -8.93 -0.82
CA ILE A 136 20.71 -8.08 -1.17
C ILE A 136 19.99 -8.56 -2.44
N ARG A 137 20.71 -9.15 -3.42
CA ARG A 137 20.07 -9.66 -4.65
C ARG A 137 19.19 -10.86 -4.36
N ALA A 138 19.63 -11.77 -3.49
CA ALA A 138 18.82 -12.89 -3.01
C ALA A 138 17.58 -12.39 -2.26
N ALA A 139 17.73 -11.39 -1.39
CA ALA A 139 16.64 -10.79 -0.61
C ALA A 139 15.60 -10.09 -1.51
N VAL A 140 16.04 -9.24 -2.43
CA VAL A 140 15.18 -8.54 -3.41
C VAL A 140 14.44 -9.55 -4.31
N LYS A 141 15.12 -10.60 -4.77
CA LYS A 141 14.48 -11.66 -5.54
C LYS A 141 13.41 -12.42 -4.74
N ALA A 142 13.67 -12.68 -3.46
CA ALA A 142 12.70 -13.34 -2.58
C ALA A 142 11.46 -12.46 -2.38
N TYR A 143 11.64 -11.15 -2.18
CA TYR A 143 10.55 -10.18 -2.07
C TYR A 143 9.64 -10.16 -3.31
N TYR A 144 10.20 -9.98 -4.51
CA TYR A 144 9.40 -9.94 -5.74
C TYR A 144 8.74 -11.28 -6.06
N ARG A 145 9.41 -12.41 -5.80
CA ARG A 145 8.78 -13.73 -5.91
C ARG A 145 7.56 -13.86 -5.00
N GLN A 146 7.67 -13.44 -3.74
CA GLN A 146 6.56 -13.47 -2.79
C GLN A 146 5.44 -12.51 -3.20
N THR A 147 5.78 -11.33 -3.75
CA THR A 147 4.81 -10.39 -4.30
C THR A 147 4.05 -11.00 -5.49
N CYS A 148 4.75 -11.62 -6.43
CA CYS A 148 4.11 -12.29 -7.56
C CYS A 148 3.21 -13.45 -7.10
N GLU A 149 3.65 -14.28 -6.15
CA GLU A 149 2.83 -15.35 -5.55
C GLU A 149 1.56 -14.80 -4.90
N MET A 150 1.64 -13.67 -4.18
CA MET A 150 0.47 -12.97 -3.65
C MET A 150 -0.48 -12.55 -4.79
N LEU A 151 0.02 -11.91 -5.83
CA LEU A 151 -0.81 -11.48 -6.96
C LEU A 151 -1.51 -12.67 -7.64
N GLU A 152 -0.81 -13.79 -7.81
CA GLU A 152 -1.34 -14.98 -8.45
C GLU A 152 -2.40 -15.70 -7.62
N THR A 153 -2.20 -15.77 -6.29
CA THR A 153 -2.98 -16.64 -5.42
C THR A 153 -4.04 -15.89 -4.60
N GLN A 154 -3.84 -14.60 -4.29
CA GLN A 154 -4.70 -13.84 -3.40
C GLN A 154 -5.56 -12.79 -4.12
N ASN A 155 -5.13 -12.33 -5.29
CA ASN A 155 -5.85 -11.37 -6.12
C ASN A 155 -6.35 -10.13 -5.34
N PRO A 156 -5.45 -9.31 -4.76
CA PRO A 156 -5.84 -8.05 -4.12
C PRO A 156 -6.44 -7.07 -5.14
N ASP A 157 -7.16 -6.05 -4.68
CA ASP A 157 -7.64 -4.96 -5.54
C ASP A 157 -6.51 -3.98 -5.87
N ILE A 158 -5.60 -3.79 -4.91
CA ILE A 158 -4.49 -2.84 -4.98
C ILE A 158 -3.21 -3.57 -4.57
N LEU A 159 -2.15 -3.39 -5.35
CA LEU A 159 -0.78 -3.77 -4.96
C LEU A 159 -0.15 -2.60 -4.19
N GLY A 160 0.05 -2.79 -2.89
CA GLY A 160 0.65 -1.79 -2.00
C GLY A 160 2.17 -1.64 -2.23
N HIS A 161 2.68 -0.42 -2.12
CA HIS A 161 4.10 -0.01 -2.09
C HIS A 161 5.13 -1.06 -2.55
N CYS A 162 5.01 -1.49 -3.80
CA CYS A 162 5.57 -2.74 -4.35
C CYS A 162 7.11 -2.79 -4.50
N ASP A 163 7.84 -1.74 -4.15
CA ASP A 163 9.31 -1.73 -4.06
C ASP A 163 9.83 -1.35 -2.66
N LYS A 164 8.96 -1.45 -1.64
CA LYS A 164 9.27 -1.11 -0.24
C LYS A 164 10.47 -1.88 0.33
N VAL A 165 10.83 -3.00 -0.26
CA VAL A 165 12.06 -3.75 0.05
C VAL A 165 13.32 -2.87 -0.02
N LEU A 166 13.27 -1.75 -0.77
CA LEU A 166 14.39 -0.81 -0.89
C LEU A 166 14.30 0.38 0.10
N MET A 167 13.32 0.43 1.00
CA MET A 167 13.11 1.56 1.92
C MET A 167 14.38 1.98 2.67
N HIS A 168 15.08 1.03 3.27
CA HIS A 168 16.33 1.28 4.00
C HIS A 168 17.59 1.11 3.14
N ASN A 169 17.44 0.76 1.86
CA ASN A 169 18.58 0.58 0.96
C ASN A 169 19.36 1.89 0.76
N ARG A 170 18.70 3.00 0.44
CA ARG A 170 19.31 4.33 0.21
C ARG A 170 20.60 4.28 -0.61
N GLY A 171 20.68 3.39 -1.61
CA GLY A 171 21.87 3.17 -2.43
C GLY A 171 23.01 2.42 -1.75
N ARG A 172 22.83 1.87 -0.53
CA ARG A 172 23.90 1.18 0.21
C ARG A 172 24.24 -0.20 -0.34
N TYR A 173 23.25 -0.93 -0.80
CA TYR A 173 23.38 -2.35 -1.18
C TYR A 173 23.14 -2.58 -2.67
N ILE A 174 22.19 -1.86 -3.28
CA ILE A 174 21.86 -1.96 -4.69
C ILE A 174 21.40 -0.60 -5.22
N ASP A 175 21.70 -0.28 -6.48
CA ASP A 175 21.19 0.92 -7.13
C ASP A 175 19.72 0.72 -7.51
N PHE A 176 18.89 1.76 -7.38
CA PHE A 176 17.49 1.74 -7.82
C PHE A 176 17.36 1.48 -9.32
N ALA A 177 18.34 1.93 -10.12
CA ALA A 177 18.42 1.70 -11.54
C ALA A 177 19.14 0.40 -11.93
N ASP A 178 19.54 -0.45 -10.98
CA ASP A 178 20.17 -1.74 -11.27
C ASP A 178 19.23 -2.58 -12.15
N PRO A 179 19.67 -3.03 -13.34
CA PRO A 179 18.82 -3.83 -14.24
C PRO A 179 18.19 -5.05 -13.59
N PHE A 180 18.90 -5.71 -12.68
CA PHE A 180 18.37 -6.86 -11.94
C PHE A 180 17.13 -6.50 -11.11
N HIS A 181 17.16 -5.37 -10.40
CA HIS A 181 16.01 -4.87 -9.64
C HIS A 181 14.87 -4.44 -10.57
N LEU A 182 15.21 -3.66 -11.61
CA LEU A 182 14.22 -3.15 -12.55
C LEU A 182 13.50 -4.25 -13.32
N ASP A 183 14.17 -5.32 -13.68
CA ASP A 183 13.56 -6.45 -14.38
C ASP A 183 12.52 -7.15 -13.48
N LEU A 184 12.87 -7.45 -12.24
CA LEU A 184 11.94 -8.05 -11.26
C LEU A 184 10.74 -7.15 -10.97
N LEU A 185 10.96 -5.84 -10.80
CA LEU A 185 9.87 -4.88 -10.61
C LEU A 185 8.95 -4.84 -11.82
N LYS A 186 9.49 -4.76 -13.04
CA LYS A 186 8.71 -4.74 -14.30
C LYS A 186 7.88 -6.00 -14.48
N GLU A 187 8.44 -7.18 -14.21
CA GLU A 187 7.71 -8.45 -14.23
C GLU A 187 6.53 -8.41 -13.25
N THR A 188 6.75 -7.94 -12.02
CA THR A 188 5.71 -7.81 -10.99
C THR A 188 4.60 -6.85 -11.43
N LEU A 189 4.97 -5.67 -11.95
CA LEU A 189 4.02 -4.66 -12.42
C LEU A 189 3.21 -5.14 -13.64
N GLN A 190 3.82 -5.89 -14.54
CA GLN A 190 3.14 -6.48 -15.68
C GLN A 190 2.14 -7.55 -15.22
N LEU A 191 2.51 -8.41 -14.28
CA LEU A 191 1.60 -9.39 -13.68
C LEU A 191 0.41 -8.71 -13.00
N ALA A 192 0.63 -7.62 -12.27
CA ALA A 192 -0.45 -6.84 -11.66
C ALA A 192 -1.41 -6.30 -12.74
N ALA A 193 -0.89 -5.77 -13.85
CA ALA A 193 -1.70 -5.28 -14.96
C ALA A 193 -2.52 -6.39 -15.64
N GLU A 194 -1.92 -7.55 -15.90
CA GLU A 194 -2.59 -8.73 -16.49
C GLU A 194 -3.75 -9.22 -15.62
N LYS A 195 -3.65 -9.05 -14.30
CA LYS A 195 -4.70 -9.39 -13.33
C LYS A 195 -5.68 -8.24 -13.04
N ASN A 196 -5.53 -7.09 -13.70
CA ASN A 196 -6.31 -5.87 -13.47
C ASN A 196 -6.18 -5.31 -12.04
N ILE A 197 -5.08 -5.59 -11.35
CA ILE A 197 -4.76 -5.07 -10.03
C ILE A 197 -4.18 -3.66 -10.20
N ILE A 198 -4.65 -2.72 -9.39
CA ILE A 198 -4.18 -1.33 -9.40
C ILE A 198 -2.85 -1.24 -8.63
N VAL A 199 -1.89 -0.52 -9.18
CA VAL A 199 -0.61 -0.29 -8.51
C VAL A 199 -0.68 1.00 -7.69
N GLU A 200 -0.43 0.91 -6.42
CA GLU A 200 -0.29 2.06 -5.54
C GLU A 200 1.01 2.81 -5.84
N ILE A 201 0.93 4.15 -5.89
CA ILE A 201 2.10 5.04 -5.81
C ILE A 201 2.03 5.72 -4.44
N ASN A 202 2.84 5.23 -3.53
CA ASN A 202 2.77 5.57 -2.10
C ASN A 202 3.76 6.69 -1.76
N THR A 203 3.27 7.73 -1.09
CA THR A 203 4.05 8.93 -0.76
C THR A 203 4.69 8.90 0.63
N ARG A 204 4.37 7.89 1.47
CA ARG A 204 4.79 7.81 2.87
C ARG A 204 6.30 7.96 3.07
N GLY A 205 7.08 7.34 2.17
CA GLY A 205 8.55 7.43 2.22
C GLY A 205 9.04 8.87 2.25
N ILE A 206 8.44 9.75 1.45
CA ILE A 206 8.85 11.15 1.29
C ILE A 206 8.45 11.97 2.52
N TYR A 207 7.16 12.08 2.85
CA TYR A 207 6.73 12.96 3.93
C TYR A 207 7.18 12.50 5.33
N ARG A 208 7.50 11.20 5.48
CA ARG A 208 8.09 10.64 6.71
C ARG A 208 9.63 10.72 6.74
N ASN A 209 10.27 11.18 5.66
CA ASN A 209 11.73 11.16 5.49
C ASN A 209 12.37 9.76 5.67
N LEU A 210 11.63 8.71 5.32
CA LEU A 210 12.10 7.33 5.35
C LEU A 210 12.80 6.96 4.05
N HIS A 211 12.35 7.54 2.93
CA HIS A 211 12.88 7.32 1.59
C HIS A 211 12.92 8.64 0.81
N THR A 212 13.72 8.69 -0.24
CA THR A 212 13.88 9.88 -1.08
C THR A 212 12.90 9.97 -2.25
N ASP A 213 12.16 8.89 -2.49
CA ASP A 213 11.22 8.73 -3.60
C ASP A 213 9.92 8.05 -3.13
N TYR A 214 8.97 7.84 -4.02
CA TYR A 214 7.74 7.10 -3.80
C TYR A 214 7.98 5.59 -3.70
N TYR A 215 6.91 4.83 -3.41
CA TYR A 215 6.88 3.38 -3.57
C TYR A 215 5.75 3.00 -4.57
N PRO A 216 6.09 2.54 -5.79
CA PRO A 216 7.41 2.54 -6.43
C PRO A 216 7.87 3.94 -6.84
N GLY A 217 9.21 4.08 -6.94
CA GLY A 217 9.86 5.35 -7.25
C GLY A 217 9.64 5.85 -8.68
N LYS A 218 9.96 7.13 -8.93
CA LYS A 218 9.77 7.80 -10.24
C LYS A 218 10.51 7.12 -11.40
N TYR A 219 11.58 6.41 -11.11
CA TYR A 219 12.38 5.68 -12.10
C TYR A 219 11.57 4.65 -12.91
N ILE A 220 10.39 4.23 -12.43
CA ILE A 220 9.52 3.26 -13.13
C ILE A 220 8.32 3.91 -13.83
N PHE A 221 8.04 5.21 -13.63
CA PHE A 221 6.84 5.87 -14.18
C PHE A 221 6.75 5.80 -15.70
N GLY A 222 7.88 5.89 -16.42
CA GLY A 222 7.92 5.69 -17.86
C GLY A 222 7.39 4.32 -18.31
N PHE A 223 7.74 3.27 -17.58
CA PHE A 223 7.25 1.91 -17.83
C PHE A 223 5.76 1.78 -17.51
N LEU A 224 5.30 2.34 -16.38
CA LEU A 224 3.87 2.37 -16.00
C LEU A 224 3.04 3.02 -17.12
N LYS A 225 3.52 4.15 -17.66
CA LYS A 225 2.88 4.86 -18.78
C LYS A 225 2.90 4.05 -20.08
N GLU A 226 4.05 3.49 -20.45
CA GLU A 226 4.21 2.68 -21.67
C GLU A 226 3.25 1.49 -21.69
N LYS A 227 3.12 0.80 -20.55
CA LYS A 227 2.28 -0.41 -20.41
C LYS A 227 0.83 -0.10 -20.04
N ASN A 228 0.44 1.17 -19.92
CA ASN A 228 -0.89 1.58 -19.47
C ASN A 228 -1.32 0.91 -18.15
N ILE A 229 -0.39 0.77 -17.21
CA ILE A 229 -0.66 0.17 -15.91
C ILE A 229 -1.52 1.13 -15.08
N ARG A 230 -2.62 0.64 -14.53
CA ARG A 230 -3.50 1.43 -13.67
C ARG A 230 -2.79 1.77 -12.37
N VAL A 231 -2.75 3.06 -12.03
CA VAL A 231 -2.12 3.54 -10.80
C VAL A 231 -3.11 4.26 -9.90
N MET A 232 -2.84 4.26 -8.61
CA MET A 232 -3.57 4.99 -7.58
C MET A 232 -2.57 5.78 -6.73
N MET A 233 -2.89 7.03 -6.37
CA MET A 233 -2.10 7.80 -5.40
C MET A 233 -2.48 7.37 -3.99
N SER A 234 -1.50 7.28 -3.10
CA SER A 234 -1.70 6.85 -1.73
C SER A 234 -0.73 7.54 -0.77
N ALA A 235 -1.23 7.85 0.43
CA ALA A 235 -0.43 8.42 1.50
C ALA A 235 0.00 7.40 2.55
N ASP A 236 -0.72 6.29 2.72
CA ASP A 236 -0.46 5.31 3.79
C ASP A 236 -0.43 6.05 5.15
N ALA A 237 -1.52 6.81 5.39
CA ALA A 237 -1.58 7.77 6.47
C ALA A 237 -1.85 7.10 7.82
N HIS A 238 -1.08 7.50 8.84
CA HIS A 238 -1.21 7.04 10.22
C HIS A 238 -1.61 8.17 11.18
N ASP A 239 -1.85 9.35 10.63
CA ASP A 239 -2.32 10.53 11.37
C ASP A 239 -3.20 11.40 10.45
N THR A 240 -4.03 12.26 11.04
CA THR A 240 -5.01 13.07 10.29
C THR A 240 -4.37 14.11 9.36
N ASP A 241 -3.17 14.57 9.64
CA ASP A 241 -2.42 15.53 8.82
C ASP A 241 -1.67 14.87 7.63
N GLN A 242 -1.82 13.57 7.46
CA GLN A 242 -1.10 12.77 6.47
C GLN A 242 -1.99 12.25 5.32
N ILE A 243 -3.32 12.39 5.42
CA ILE A 243 -4.28 11.70 4.53
C ILE A 243 -4.14 12.03 3.04
N THR A 244 -3.50 13.16 2.71
CA THR A 244 -3.15 13.60 1.35
C THR A 244 -1.68 14.02 1.24
N GLY A 245 -0.83 13.50 2.14
CA GLY A 245 0.58 13.88 2.23
C GLY A 245 1.31 13.73 0.90
N GLU A 246 1.95 14.82 0.40
CA GLU A 246 2.70 14.88 -0.87
C GLU A 246 1.89 14.63 -2.15
N PHE A 247 0.55 14.59 -2.11
CA PHE A 247 -0.27 14.32 -3.29
C PHE A 247 -0.13 15.40 -4.37
N SER A 248 0.01 16.68 -4.01
CA SER A 248 0.27 17.75 -4.97
C SER A 248 1.57 17.52 -5.75
N ARG A 249 2.62 17.07 -5.06
CA ARG A 249 3.90 16.74 -5.67
C ARG A 249 3.77 15.50 -6.57
N LEU A 250 3.17 14.43 -6.06
CA LEU A 250 2.98 13.20 -6.83
C LEU A 250 2.14 13.43 -8.08
N LYS A 251 1.05 14.21 -7.98
CA LYS A 251 0.23 14.61 -9.14
C LYS A 251 1.08 15.25 -10.25
N ASN A 252 1.94 16.20 -9.88
CA ASN A 252 2.81 16.86 -10.86
C ASN A 252 3.81 15.89 -11.50
N ASP A 253 4.46 15.05 -10.69
CA ASP A 253 5.42 14.05 -11.17
C ASP A 253 4.74 13.01 -12.11
N LEU A 254 3.50 12.58 -11.82
CA LEU A 254 2.72 11.71 -12.70
C LEU A 254 2.39 12.38 -14.03
N LEU A 255 1.94 13.64 -13.98
CA LEU A 255 1.64 14.44 -15.20
C LEU A 255 2.90 14.66 -16.06
N GLU A 256 4.05 14.95 -15.46
CA GLU A 256 5.33 15.05 -16.16
C GLU A 256 5.73 13.74 -16.85
N ALA A 257 5.44 12.59 -16.21
CA ALA A 257 5.64 11.28 -16.81
C ALA A 257 4.59 10.92 -17.89
N GLY A 258 3.59 11.78 -18.10
CA GLY A 258 2.50 11.58 -19.06
C GLY A 258 1.38 10.66 -18.56
N ILE A 259 1.33 10.34 -17.27
CA ILE A 259 0.22 9.65 -16.60
C ILE A 259 -0.82 10.71 -16.25
N LYS A 260 -2.00 10.64 -16.87
CA LYS A 260 -3.01 11.71 -16.81
C LYS A 260 -4.21 11.37 -15.96
N GLU A 261 -4.29 10.15 -15.50
CA GLU A 261 -5.43 9.61 -14.75
C GLU A 261 -4.98 8.59 -13.72
N THR A 262 -5.77 8.45 -12.66
CA THR A 262 -5.63 7.44 -11.62
C THR A 262 -6.90 6.60 -11.54
N TRP A 263 -6.82 5.45 -10.89
CA TRP A 263 -7.89 4.47 -10.82
C TRP A 263 -8.19 4.10 -9.39
N LEU A 264 -9.45 3.80 -9.11
CA LEU A 264 -9.89 3.20 -7.85
C LEU A 264 -10.36 1.76 -8.09
N PRO A 265 -10.44 0.91 -7.06
CA PRO A 265 -11.07 -0.40 -7.18
C PRO A 265 -12.46 -0.31 -7.83
N PRO A 266 -12.82 -1.25 -8.73
CA PRO A 266 -14.07 -1.16 -9.52
C PRO A 266 -15.35 -1.05 -8.68
N GLN A 267 -15.35 -1.58 -7.46
CA GLN A 267 -16.47 -1.44 -6.52
C GLN A 267 -16.61 -0.03 -5.94
N ILE A 268 -15.58 0.82 -6.09
CA ILE A 268 -15.58 2.23 -5.71
C ILE A 268 -15.88 3.12 -6.90
N SER A 269 -15.15 2.95 -8.00
CA SER A 269 -15.39 3.65 -9.25
C SER A 269 -14.97 2.81 -10.45
N THR A 270 -15.79 2.78 -11.49
CA THR A 270 -15.47 2.14 -12.77
C THR A 270 -14.72 3.06 -13.74
N ASP A 271 -14.77 4.37 -13.48
CA ASP A 271 -14.17 5.39 -14.32
C ASP A 271 -12.84 5.89 -13.75
N PRO A 272 -11.87 6.23 -14.60
CA PRO A 272 -10.64 6.85 -14.17
C PRO A 272 -10.87 8.28 -13.65
N ILE A 273 -10.03 8.70 -12.72
CA ILE A 273 -10.02 10.05 -12.18
C ILE A 273 -8.96 10.86 -12.91
N SER A 274 -9.38 11.89 -13.64
CA SER A 274 -8.48 12.78 -14.38
C SER A 274 -7.65 13.65 -13.43
N LEU A 275 -6.33 13.63 -13.57
CA LEU A 275 -5.42 14.50 -12.83
C LEU A 275 -5.49 15.97 -13.29
N PHE A 276 -6.14 16.26 -14.42
CA PHE A 276 -6.42 17.63 -14.87
C PHE A 276 -7.71 18.21 -14.30
N ASN A 277 -8.53 17.41 -13.60
CA ASN A 277 -9.75 17.94 -12.99
C ASN A 277 -9.41 19.07 -12.02
N PRO A 278 -9.97 20.30 -12.16
CA PRO A 278 -9.75 21.41 -11.25
C PRO A 278 -10.22 21.10 -9.82
N ASP A 279 -11.20 20.21 -9.66
CA ASP A 279 -11.66 19.75 -8.35
C ASP A 279 -10.66 18.80 -7.66
N PHE A 280 -9.65 18.32 -8.40
CA PHE A 280 -8.53 17.52 -7.90
C PHE A 280 -7.40 18.48 -7.43
N GLN A 281 -7.75 19.36 -6.48
CA GLN A 281 -6.82 20.32 -5.85
C GLN A 281 -6.44 19.84 -4.45
N PHE A 282 -5.19 20.08 -4.07
CA PHE A 282 -4.64 19.77 -2.76
C PHE A 282 -4.25 21.05 -2.03
#